data_fb3709eb104b3964231d494e3d225de7
#
_entry.id   fb3709eb104b3964231d494e3d225de7
#
_cell.length_a   1.000
_cell.length_b   1.000
_cell.length_c   1.000
_cell.angle_alpha   90.00
_cell.angle_beta   90.00
_cell.angle_gamma   90.00
#
_symmetry.space_group_name_H-M   'P 1'
#
loop_
_entity.id
_entity.type
_entity.pdbx_description
1 polymer ?
#
loop_
_entity_poly.entity_id
_entity_poly.type
_entity_poly.pdbx_seq_one_letter_code
_entity_poly.pdbx_strand_id
1 'polypeptide(L)'
;MRCIVECVFPVETGNRSILDGTLPSKIKKYLEAVKPEAVYFTVRDGQRTMFAVVNLPSEDKMVAFNEPLWLDWEASVSVTPAMSLADLEKAGRDMERLAKERT
;
A
#
# COMPACT_ATOMS: atom_id res chain seq x y z
N MET A 1 9.37 -7.59 -4.27
CA MET A 1 8.87 -7.89 -2.91
C MET A 1 7.44 -7.42 -2.77
N ARG A 2 6.56 -8.30 -2.33
CA ARG A 2 5.16 -7.93 -2.11
C ARG A 2 5.04 -7.00 -0.92
N CYS A 3 4.30 -5.92 -1.09
CA CYS A 3 4.04 -4.94 -0.03
C CYS A 3 2.57 -4.54 -0.02
N ILE A 4 2.08 -4.18 1.16
CA ILE A 4 0.77 -3.55 1.31
C ILE A 4 1.02 -2.05 1.46
N VAL A 5 0.46 -1.26 0.56
CA VAL A 5 0.46 0.19 0.64
C VAL A 5 -0.87 0.61 1.25
N GLU A 6 -0.81 1.26 2.41
CA GLU A 6 -1.97 1.88 3.03
C GLU A 6 -1.85 3.39 2.86
N CYS A 7 -2.83 3.99 2.21
CA CYS A 7 -2.85 5.42 1.93
C CYS A 7 -4.09 6.03 2.58
N VAL A 8 -3.88 6.91 3.55
CA VAL A 8 -4.96 7.63 4.23
C VAL A 8 -4.99 9.05 3.71
N PHE A 9 -6.09 9.43 3.06
CA PHE A 9 -6.26 10.75 2.47
C PHE A 9 -6.81 11.72 3.50
N PRO A 10 -6.16 12.87 3.75
CA PRO A 10 -6.76 13.91 4.58
C PRO A 10 -8.11 14.34 4.01
N VAL A 11 -9.09 14.59 4.87
CA VAL A 11 -10.44 14.99 4.44
C VAL A 11 -10.38 16.24 3.57
N GLU A 12 -9.59 17.23 3.97
CA GLU A 12 -9.48 18.50 3.24
C GLU A 12 -8.97 18.34 1.81
N THR A 13 -7.85 17.64 1.64
CA THR A 13 -7.25 17.46 0.30
C THR A 13 -8.07 16.51 -0.55
N GLY A 14 -8.67 15.48 0.08
CA GLY A 14 -9.60 14.59 -0.59
C GLY A 14 -10.82 15.33 -1.11
N ASN A 15 -11.44 16.17 -0.28
CA ASN A 15 -12.57 17.00 -0.68
C ASN A 15 -12.21 17.94 -1.84
N ARG A 16 -11.06 18.57 -1.76
CA ARG A 16 -10.58 19.46 -2.82
C ARG A 16 -10.47 18.75 -4.15
N SER A 17 -9.90 17.54 -4.14
CA SER A 17 -9.72 16.74 -5.36
C SER A 17 -11.04 16.20 -5.94
N ILE A 18 -12.04 16.00 -5.10
CA ILE A 18 -13.39 15.65 -5.56
C ILE A 18 -14.06 16.87 -6.19
N LEU A 19 -13.99 18.02 -5.52
CA LEU A 19 -14.62 19.25 -6.00
C LEU A 19 -14.02 19.74 -7.31
N ASP A 20 -12.72 19.60 -7.51
CA ASP A 20 -12.07 19.98 -8.77
C ASP A 20 -12.11 18.86 -9.83
N GLY A 21 -12.65 17.69 -9.48
CA GLY A 21 -12.84 16.58 -10.41
C GLY A 21 -11.58 15.78 -10.75
N THR A 22 -10.46 16.00 -10.05
CA THR A 22 -9.17 15.35 -10.38
C THR A 22 -8.96 14.01 -9.72
N LEU A 23 -9.70 13.67 -8.66
CA LEU A 23 -9.47 12.46 -7.87
C LEU A 23 -9.49 11.18 -8.72
N PRO A 24 -10.52 10.93 -9.55
CA PRO A 24 -10.57 9.66 -10.30
C PRO A 24 -9.41 9.49 -11.26
N SER A 25 -9.05 10.53 -12.00
CA SER A 25 -7.95 10.45 -12.97
C SER A 25 -6.59 10.27 -12.31
N LYS A 26 -6.34 10.93 -11.19
CA LYS A 26 -5.10 10.80 -10.44
C LYS A 26 -4.95 9.43 -9.80
N ILE A 27 -6.01 8.88 -9.22
CA ILE A 27 -6.03 7.51 -8.69
C ILE A 27 -5.75 6.51 -9.81
N LYS A 28 -6.45 6.65 -10.94
CA LYS A 28 -6.25 5.76 -12.10
C LYS A 28 -4.80 5.78 -12.59
N LYS A 29 -4.23 6.98 -12.72
CA LYS A 29 -2.84 7.15 -13.15
C LYS A 29 -1.87 6.46 -12.18
N TYR A 30 -2.09 6.63 -10.88
CA TYR A 30 -1.28 5.97 -9.86
C TYR A 30 -1.35 4.43 -9.99
N LEU A 31 -2.57 3.89 -10.10
CA LEU A 31 -2.78 2.44 -10.21
C LEU A 31 -2.20 1.87 -11.51
N GLU A 32 -2.26 2.61 -12.61
CA GLU A 32 -1.62 2.21 -13.87
C GLU A 32 -0.09 2.14 -13.73
N ALA A 33 0.48 3.01 -12.92
CA ALA A 33 1.94 3.04 -12.70
C ALA A 33 2.42 1.92 -11.78
N VAL A 34 1.72 1.65 -10.68
CA VAL A 34 2.15 0.66 -9.69
C VAL A 34 1.64 -0.75 -9.96
N LYS A 35 0.61 -0.88 -10.80
CA LYS A 35 0.03 -2.17 -11.23
C LYS A 35 -0.23 -3.13 -10.06
N PRO A 36 -1.12 -2.77 -9.13
CA PRO A 36 -1.37 -3.59 -7.95
C PRO A 36 -2.02 -4.93 -8.34
N GLU A 37 -1.70 -5.99 -7.59
CA GLU A 37 -2.43 -7.26 -7.72
C GLU A 37 -3.81 -7.20 -7.09
N ALA A 38 -4.04 -6.27 -6.15
CA ALA A 38 -5.33 -6.00 -5.54
C ALA A 38 -5.35 -4.57 -5.02
N VAL A 39 -6.51 -3.93 -5.09
CA VAL A 39 -6.73 -2.60 -4.52
C VAL A 39 -8.13 -2.52 -3.92
N TYR A 40 -8.23 -1.91 -2.74
CA TYR A 40 -9.50 -1.72 -2.04
C TYR A 40 -9.58 -0.30 -1.48
N PHE A 41 -10.78 0.24 -1.47
CA PHE A 41 -11.05 1.57 -0.92
C PHE A 41 -12.01 1.42 0.25
N THR A 42 -11.72 2.13 1.33
CA THR A 42 -12.49 2.06 2.56
C THR A 42 -12.44 3.39 3.32
N VAL A 43 -12.93 3.39 4.52
CA VAL A 43 -12.89 4.53 5.44
C VAL A 43 -12.18 4.07 6.72
N ARG A 44 -11.22 4.84 7.18
CA ARG A 44 -10.50 4.59 8.43
C ARG A 44 -10.43 5.89 9.22
N ASP A 45 -10.94 5.85 10.46
CA ASP A 45 -10.99 7.04 11.33
C ASP A 45 -11.62 8.26 10.66
N GLY A 46 -12.70 8.02 9.90
CA GLY A 46 -13.42 9.07 9.20
C GLY A 46 -12.73 9.61 7.94
N GLN A 47 -11.65 8.96 7.49
CA GLN A 47 -10.88 9.41 6.32
C GLN A 47 -10.93 8.35 5.21
N ARG A 48 -10.99 8.83 3.97
CA ARG A 48 -10.88 7.95 2.80
C ARG A 48 -9.54 7.22 2.83
N THR A 49 -9.57 5.91 2.59
CA THR A 49 -8.36 5.08 2.70
C THR A 49 -8.29 4.12 1.53
N MET A 50 -7.09 3.94 0.99
CA MET A 50 -6.81 2.97 -0.05
C MET A 50 -5.81 1.93 0.46
N PHE A 51 -6.11 0.66 0.20
CA PHE A 51 -5.15 -0.43 0.38
C PHE A 51 -4.80 -0.99 -0.99
N ALA A 52 -3.53 -1.05 -1.30
CA ALA A 52 -3.05 -1.64 -2.53
C ALA A 52 -1.98 -2.69 -2.23
N VAL A 53 -2.12 -3.87 -2.82
CA VAL A 53 -1.10 -4.90 -2.73
C VAL A 53 -0.26 -4.81 -3.99
N VAL A 54 1.02 -4.47 -3.82
CA VAL A 54 1.92 -4.15 -4.93
C VAL A 54 3.17 -5.01 -4.88
N ASN A 55 3.83 -5.16 -6.01
CA ASN A 55 5.18 -5.69 -6.08
C ASN A 55 6.16 -4.52 -6.15
N LEU A 56 6.94 -4.33 -5.09
CA LEU A 56 7.99 -3.32 -5.06
C LEU A 56 9.25 -3.92 -5.68
N PRO A 57 9.69 -3.43 -6.87
CA PRO A 57 10.83 -4.04 -7.57
C PRO A 57 12.16 -3.89 -6.81
N SER A 58 12.35 -2.74 -6.16
CA SER A 58 13.55 -2.43 -5.38
C SER A 58 13.24 -1.30 -4.41
N GLU A 59 14.08 -1.11 -3.40
CA GLU A 59 13.83 -0.13 -2.34
C GLU A 59 13.73 1.31 -2.86
N ASP A 60 14.49 1.66 -3.89
CA ASP A 60 14.46 3.00 -4.48
C ASP A 60 13.11 3.32 -5.14
N LYS A 61 12.34 2.31 -5.53
CA LYS A 61 11.00 2.49 -6.12
C LYS A 61 9.95 2.93 -5.11
N MET A 62 10.26 2.93 -3.82
CA MET A 62 9.36 3.54 -2.82
C MET A 62 9.09 5.00 -3.13
N VAL A 63 10.03 5.72 -3.72
CA VAL A 63 9.83 7.12 -4.13
C VAL A 63 8.71 7.20 -5.17
N ALA A 64 8.78 6.42 -6.23
CA ALA A 64 7.76 6.43 -7.29
C ALA A 64 6.40 5.94 -6.79
N PHE A 65 6.38 5.05 -5.81
CA PHE A 65 5.14 4.51 -5.25
C PHE A 65 4.48 5.43 -4.23
N ASN A 66 5.26 6.22 -3.49
CA ASN A 66 4.78 7.04 -2.39
C ASN A 66 4.61 8.52 -2.75
N GLU A 67 5.56 9.10 -3.48
CA GLU A 67 5.55 10.54 -3.77
C GLU A 67 4.26 11.05 -4.43
N PRO A 68 3.66 10.36 -5.41
CA PRO A 68 2.40 10.85 -5.98
C PRO A 68 1.29 10.99 -4.93
N LEU A 69 1.24 10.09 -3.95
CA LEU A 69 0.23 10.13 -2.89
C LEU A 69 0.47 11.31 -1.93
N TRP A 70 1.72 11.61 -1.63
CA TRP A 70 2.09 12.75 -0.81
C TRP A 70 1.86 14.07 -1.55
N LEU A 71 2.34 14.15 -2.79
CA LEU A 71 2.28 15.39 -3.56
C LEU A 71 0.85 15.77 -3.98
N ASP A 72 0.04 14.78 -4.36
CA ASP A 72 -1.31 15.05 -4.83
C ASP A 72 -2.30 15.28 -3.68
N TRP A 73 -2.15 14.61 -2.54
CA TRP A 73 -3.14 14.66 -1.46
C TRP A 73 -2.59 14.93 -0.07
N GLU A 74 -1.29 15.07 0.11
CA GLU A 74 -0.68 15.15 1.42
C GLU A 74 -1.05 13.94 2.29
N ALA A 75 -1.19 12.78 1.66
CA ALA A 75 -1.66 11.56 2.30
C ALA A 75 -0.62 11.00 3.28
N SER A 76 -1.12 10.25 4.25
CA SER A 76 -0.27 9.41 5.11
C SER A 76 -0.12 8.06 4.42
N VAL A 77 1.12 7.62 4.21
CA VAL A 77 1.42 6.40 3.46
C VAL A 77 2.26 5.46 4.32
N SER A 78 1.79 4.21 4.43
CA SER A 78 2.54 3.13 5.07
C SER A 78 2.81 2.05 4.02
N VAL A 79 4.04 1.56 3.98
CA VAL A 79 4.44 0.45 3.09
C VAL A 79 4.93 -0.69 3.98
N THR A 80 4.23 -1.81 3.95
CA THR A 80 4.52 -2.94 4.82
C THR A 80 4.80 -4.19 3.98
N PRO A 81 5.95 -4.85 4.17
CA PRO A 81 6.20 -6.14 3.51
C PRO A 81 5.15 -7.16 3.91
N ALA A 82 4.74 -7.99 2.97
CA ALA A 82 3.70 -8.98 3.21
C ALA A 82 4.08 -10.33 2.61
N MET A 83 3.70 -11.39 3.29
CA MET A 83 3.86 -12.76 2.82
C MET A 83 2.53 -13.28 2.28
N SER A 84 2.60 -14.04 1.19
CA SER A 84 1.49 -14.88 0.78
C SER A 84 1.43 -16.14 1.66
N LEU A 85 0.36 -16.92 1.53
CA LEU A 85 0.29 -18.22 2.20
C LEU A 85 1.45 -19.13 1.78
N ALA A 86 1.81 -19.11 0.49
CA ALA A 86 2.94 -19.90 0.00
C ALA A 86 4.27 -19.47 0.65
N ASP A 87 4.48 -18.18 0.85
CA ASP A 87 5.67 -17.67 1.54
C ASP A 87 5.70 -18.13 3.00
N LEU A 88 4.57 -18.12 3.69
CA LEU A 88 4.46 -18.58 5.06
C LEU A 88 4.77 -20.10 5.16
N GLU A 89 4.27 -20.87 4.21
CA GLU A 89 4.56 -22.31 4.14
C GLU A 89 6.05 -22.57 3.93
N LYS A 90 6.72 -21.80 3.07
CA LYS A 90 8.16 -21.88 2.86
C LYS A 90 8.94 -21.58 4.13
N ALA A 91 8.43 -20.71 4.99
CA ALA A 91 9.04 -20.36 6.27
C ALA A 91 8.82 -21.42 7.36
N GLY A 92 8.07 -22.47 7.08
CA GLY A 92 7.77 -23.52 8.06
C GLY A 92 9.00 -24.18 8.68
N ARG A 93 10.08 -24.38 7.90
CA ARG A 93 11.34 -24.94 8.42
C ARG A 93 11.99 -24.03 9.46
N ASP A 94 11.93 -22.71 9.24
CA ASP A 94 12.44 -21.75 10.21
C ASP A 94 11.63 -21.78 11.50
N MET A 95 10.30 -21.92 11.38
CA MET A 95 9.42 -22.02 12.55
C MET A 95 9.74 -23.27 13.37
N GLU A 96 9.94 -24.43 12.71
CA GLU A 96 10.32 -25.68 13.39
C GLU A 96 11.66 -25.55 14.11
N ARG A 97 12.65 -24.99 13.44
CA ARG A 97 13.99 -24.78 14.01
C ARG A 97 13.92 -23.86 15.23
N LEU A 98 13.22 -22.74 15.11
CA LEU A 98 13.08 -21.77 16.19
C LEU A 98 12.31 -22.34 17.39
N ALA A 99 11.31 -23.18 17.13
CA ALA A 99 10.58 -23.86 18.21
C ALA A 99 11.48 -24.84 18.95
N LYS A 100 12.28 -25.63 18.24
CA LYS A 100 13.22 -26.61 18.84
C LYS A 100 14.29 -25.92 19.69
N GLU A 101 14.77 -24.77 19.28
CA GLU A 101 15.77 -23.99 20.02
C GLU A 101 15.26 -23.49 21.38
N ARG A 102 13.93 -23.50 21.59
CA ARG A 102 13.27 -22.96 22.78
C ARG A 102 12.67 -24.01 23.70
N THR A 103 12.84 -25.27 23.36
CA THR A 103 12.32 -26.39 24.16
C THR A 103 13.40 -27.12 24.98
#